data_e3fa2aa67bc4c5706894252c11a04624
#
_entry.id   e3fa2aa67bc4c5706894252c11a04624
#
_cell.length_a   1.000
_cell.length_b   1.000
_cell.length_c   1.000
_cell.angle_alpha   90.00
_cell.angle_beta   90.00
_cell.angle_gamma   90.00
#
_symmetry.space_group_name_H-M   'P 1'
#
loop_
_entity.id
_entity.type
_entity.pdbx_description
1 polymer ?
#
loop_
_entity_poly.entity_id
_entity_poly.type
_entity_poly.pdbx_seq_one_letter_code
_entity_poly.pdbx_strand_id
1 'polypeptide(L)'
;KEKIHGHEYSLFYDKYFKKLKKDKLNILELGTFKGGATAAFSFFFINSKIYSGDLYPDIFNFYSKKISNFKIDTGSEDSINNVIVKNELEYDIIIEDAGHYLKDQIISLFMLFKKLKSKLDSGEYKSDELASVEIDKK
;
A
#
# COMPACT_ATOMS: atom_id res chain seq x y z
N LYS A 1 -0.74 -24.65 -23.51
CA LYS A 1 -1.45 -23.94 -22.42
C LYS A 1 -0.38 -23.43 -21.48
N GLU A 2 0.06 -22.20 -21.68
CA GLU A 2 0.91 -21.52 -20.72
C GLU A 2 0.13 -21.33 -19.44
N LYS A 3 0.63 -21.91 -18.34
CA LYS A 3 0.16 -21.54 -17.00
C LYS A 3 0.63 -20.12 -16.76
N ILE A 4 -0.28 -19.17 -16.82
CA ILE A 4 -0.06 -17.83 -16.29
C ILE A 4 0.08 -18.03 -14.78
N HIS A 5 1.31 -18.08 -14.29
CA HIS A 5 1.61 -17.93 -12.87
C HIS A 5 1.41 -16.44 -12.51
N GLY A 6 0.16 -16.01 -12.58
CA GLY A 6 -0.24 -14.76 -11.93
C GLY A 6 -0.20 -15.05 -10.44
N HIS A 7 0.54 -14.23 -9.70
CA HIS A 7 0.51 -14.29 -8.25
C HIS A 7 -0.96 -14.29 -7.80
N GLU A 8 -1.34 -15.21 -6.93
CA GLU A 8 -2.73 -15.36 -6.44
C GLU A 8 -3.17 -14.22 -5.50
N TYR A 9 -2.56 -13.04 -5.64
CA TYR A 9 -2.88 -11.83 -4.85
C TYR A 9 -4.36 -11.43 -4.97
N SER A 10 -5.02 -11.75 -6.10
CA SER A 10 -6.43 -11.44 -6.28
C SER A 10 -7.33 -12.15 -5.25
N LEU A 11 -7.02 -13.40 -4.89
CA LEU A 11 -7.75 -14.16 -3.88
C LEU A 11 -7.52 -13.59 -2.48
N PHE A 12 -6.27 -13.20 -2.18
CA PHE A 12 -5.91 -12.54 -0.94
C PHE A 12 -6.66 -11.22 -0.78
N TYR A 13 -6.60 -10.36 -1.79
CA TYR A 13 -7.29 -9.06 -1.76
C TYR A 13 -8.79 -9.20 -1.65
N ASP A 14 -9.42 -10.14 -2.37
CA ASP A 14 -10.86 -10.38 -2.25
C ASP A 14 -11.21 -10.85 -0.83
N LYS A 15 -10.44 -11.78 -0.27
CA LYS A 15 -10.67 -12.30 1.08
C LYS A 15 -10.65 -11.22 2.16
N TYR A 16 -9.62 -10.34 2.15
CA TYR A 16 -9.40 -9.38 3.23
C TYR A 16 -10.04 -8.02 2.98
N PHE A 17 -10.17 -7.59 1.72
CA PHE A 17 -10.58 -6.23 1.38
C PHE A 17 -11.97 -6.11 0.76
N LYS A 18 -12.65 -7.21 0.47
CA LYS A 18 -13.99 -7.19 -0.15
C LYS A 18 -15.00 -6.34 0.63
N LYS A 19 -14.97 -6.42 1.96
CA LYS A 19 -15.85 -5.64 2.83
C LYS A 19 -15.57 -4.14 2.75
N LEU A 20 -14.32 -3.75 2.49
CA LEU A 20 -13.85 -2.37 2.45
C LEU A 20 -14.02 -1.69 1.08
N LYS A 21 -14.51 -2.43 0.07
CA LYS A 21 -14.59 -1.99 -1.33
C LYS A 21 -15.30 -0.66 -1.54
N LYS A 22 -16.28 -0.33 -0.70
CA LYS A 22 -17.10 0.88 -0.80
C LYS A 22 -16.70 1.97 0.21
N ASP A 23 -15.75 1.70 1.07
CA ASP A 23 -15.33 2.61 2.12
C ASP A 23 -14.49 3.76 1.55
N LYS A 24 -14.48 4.89 2.26
CA LYS A 24 -13.60 6.02 1.95
C LYS A 24 -12.27 5.80 2.65
N LEU A 25 -11.31 5.22 1.95
CA LEU A 25 -10.00 4.87 2.49
C LEU A 25 -8.92 5.75 1.88
N ASN A 26 -7.85 5.97 2.67
CA ASN A 26 -6.55 6.41 2.19
C ASN A 26 -5.66 5.18 2.09
N ILE A 27 -5.25 4.83 0.89
CA ILE A 27 -4.42 3.66 0.61
C ILE A 27 -3.05 4.13 0.14
N LEU A 28 -1.99 3.70 0.81
CA LEU A 28 -0.61 3.93 0.40
C LEU A 28 -0.07 2.67 -0.27
N GLU A 29 0.46 2.81 -1.46
CA GLU A 29 1.22 1.79 -2.16
C GLU A 29 2.63 2.31 -2.45
N LEU A 30 3.64 1.56 -2.05
CA LEU A 30 5.05 1.84 -2.30
C LEU A 30 5.62 0.79 -3.24
N GLY A 31 6.39 1.24 -4.26
CA GLY A 31 6.89 0.36 -5.32
C GLY A 31 5.88 0.17 -6.44
N THR A 32 5.32 1.25 -6.94
CA THR A 32 4.20 1.20 -7.88
C THR A 32 4.60 0.94 -9.33
N PHE A 33 5.89 1.07 -9.67
CA PHE A 33 6.41 0.87 -11.02
C PHE A 33 5.56 1.59 -12.08
N LYS A 34 5.04 0.88 -13.08
CA LYS A 34 4.17 1.44 -14.13
C LYS A 34 2.73 1.69 -13.68
N GLY A 35 2.38 1.35 -12.43
CA GLY A 35 1.09 1.63 -11.82
C GLY A 35 -0.02 0.62 -12.10
N GLY A 36 0.31 -0.59 -12.56
CA GLY A 36 -0.69 -1.61 -12.87
C GLY A 36 -1.53 -2.02 -11.65
N ALA A 37 -0.88 -2.28 -10.52
CA ALA A 37 -1.57 -2.62 -9.27
C ALA A 37 -2.33 -1.41 -8.70
N THR A 38 -1.72 -0.21 -8.71
CA THR A 38 -2.38 1.05 -8.34
C THR A 38 -3.68 1.27 -9.10
N ALA A 39 -3.66 1.05 -10.42
CA ALA A 39 -4.85 1.15 -11.26
C ALA A 39 -5.91 0.14 -10.84
N ALA A 40 -5.53 -1.13 -10.63
CA ALA A 40 -6.44 -2.17 -10.16
C ALA A 40 -7.08 -1.81 -8.82
N PHE A 41 -6.30 -1.31 -7.84
CA PHE A 41 -6.83 -0.82 -6.56
C PHE A 41 -7.80 0.35 -6.74
N SER A 42 -7.54 1.27 -7.69
CA SER A 42 -8.42 2.39 -7.95
C SER A 42 -9.80 1.97 -8.49
N PHE A 43 -9.87 0.84 -9.18
CA PHE A 43 -11.13 0.23 -9.60
C PHE A 43 -11.79 -0.60 -8.50
N PHE A 44 -10.98 -1.31 -7.71
CA PHE A 44 -11.50 -2.15 -6.63
C PHE A 44 -12.07 -1.31 -5.49
N PHE A 45 -11.34 -0.31 -4.99
CA PHE A 45 -11.76 0.58 -3.91
C PHE A 45 -12.43 1.85 -4.48
N ILE A 46 -13.73 1.76 -4.75
CA ILE A 46 -14.44 2.74 -5.58
C ILE A 46 -14.50 4.16 -5.01
N ASN A 47 -14.46 4.30 -3.67
CA ASN A 47 -14.58 5.58 -2.97
C ASN A 47 -13.27 6.05 -2.32
N SER A 48 -12.17 5.34 -2.55
CA SER A 48 -10.90 5.57 -1.87
C SER A 48 -9.96 6.48 -2.65
N LYS A 49 -8.99 7.07 -1.95
CA LYS A 49 -7.82 7.73 -2.53
C LYS A 49 -6.62 6.82 -2.42
N ILE A 50 -5.81 6.79 -3.47
CA ILE A 50 -4.59 5.98 -3.55
C ILE A 50 -3.39 6.90 -3.69
N TYR A 51 -2.45 6.72 -2.80
CA TYR A 51 -1.18 7.41 -2.76
C TYR A 51 -0.12 6.43 -3.25
N SER A 52 0.45 6.72 -4.42
CA SER A 52 1.31 5.85 -5.20
C SER A 52 2.73 6.39 -5.14
N GLY A 53 3.61 5.72 -4.40
CA GLY A 53 5.00 6.12 -4.22
C GLY A 53 5.98 5.21 -4.95
N ASP A 54 6.93 5.79 -5.70
CA ASP A 54 7.99 5.06 -6.39
C ASP A 54 9.27 5.89 -6.45
N LEU A 55 10.41 5.23 -6.63
CA LEU A 55 11.68 5.90 -6.86
C LEU A 55 11.70 6.65 -8.20
N TYR A 56 10.96 6.11 -9.19
CA TYR A 56 10.85 6.62 -10.55
C TYR A 56 9.40 6.91 -10.95
N PRO A 57 8.74 7.93 -10.33
CA PRO A 57 7.32 8.21 -10.57
C PRO A 57 6.98 8.59 -12.02
N ASP A 58 7.98 9.01 -12.81
CA ASP A 58 7.80 9.41 -14.21
C ASP A 58 7.44 8.24 -15.15
N ILE A 59 7.69 6.99 -14.72
CA ILE A 59 7.30 5.80 -15.50
C ILE A 59 5.86 5.37 -15.26
N PHE A 60 5.15 6.04 -14.35
CA PHE A 60 3.77 5.74 -14.01
C PHE A 60 2.80 6.12 -15.14
N ASN A 61 1.96 5.20 -15.56
CA ASN A 61 1.18 5.34 -16.81
C ASN A 61 -0.32 5.59 -16.61
N PHE A 62 -0.80 5.73 -15.39
CA PHE A 62 -2.23 5.86 -15.11
C PHE A 62 -2.57 7.21 -14.46
N TYR A 63 -3.61 7.85 -14.98
CA TYR A 63 -4.09 9.13 -14.47
C TYR A 63 -5.52 9.00 -13.95
N SER A 64 -5.74 9.36 -12.70
CA SER A 64 -7.06 9.39 -12.08
C SER A 64 -7.09 10.46 -10.98
N LYS A 65 -8.24 11.10 -10.81
CA LYS A 65 -8.44 12.03 -9.67
C LYS A 65 -8.33 11.35 -8.30
N LYS A 66 -8.38 10.02 -8.28
CA LYS A 66 -8.23 9.21 -7.07
C LYS A 66 -6.79 8.83 -6.76
N ILE A 67 -5.87 9.02 -7.70
CA ILE A 67 -4.47 8.61 -7.58
C ILE A 67 -3.59 9.84 -7.44
N SER A 68 -2.76 9.85 -6.40
CA SER A 68 -1.69 10.83 -6.19
C SER A 68 -0.36 10.10 -6.31
N ASN A 69 0.38 10.35 -7.41
CA ASN A 69 1.69 9.75 -7.65
C ASN A 69 2.80 10.69 -7.16
N PHE A 70 3.83 10.14 -6.50
CA PHE A 70 4.94 10.92 -5.94
C PHE A 70 6.24 10.12 -5.85
N LYS A 71 7.36 10.85 -5.77
CA LYS A 71 8.69 10.26 -5.62
C LYS A 71 8.98 9.93 -4.15
N ILE A 72 9.47 8.70 -3.92
CA ILE A 72 9.98 8.26 -2.63
C ILE A 72 11.06 7.19 -2.82
N ASP A 73 12.09 7.25 -1.99
CA ASP A 73 13.10 6.19 -1.84
C ASP A 73 12.82 5.45 -0.52
N THR A 74 12.33 4.22 -0.60
CA THR A 74 12.00 3.39 0.56
C THR A 74 13.23 2.80 1.26
N GLY A 75 14.41 2.84 0.62
CA GLY A 75 15.69 2.51 1.24
C GLY A 75 16.31 3.64 2.06
N SER A 76 15.68 4.84 2.05
CA SER A 76 16.16 6.04 2.74
C SER A 76 15.19 6.48 3.84
N GLU A 77 15.62 6.39 5.10
CA GLU A 77 14.84 6.87 6.26
C GLU A 77 14.48 8.36 6.11
N ASP A 78 15.42 9.18 5.63
CA ASP A 78 15.17 10.60 5.40
C ASP A 78 14.09 10.83 4.34
N SER A 79 14.09 10.05 3.26
CA SER A 79 13.07 10.13 2.23
C SER A 79 11.68 9.77 2.79
N ILE A 80 11.57 8.64 3.49
CA ILE A 80 10.30 8.22 4.11
C ILE A 80 9.82 9.26 5.12
N ASN A 81 10.72 9.76 5.96
CA ASN A 81 10.40 10.75 6.97
C ASN A 81 9.89 12.06 6.36
N ASN A 82 10.56 12.56 5.33
CA ASN A 82 10.20 13.84 4.71
C ASN A 82 8.93 13.75 3.85
N VAL A 83 8.71 12.63 3.17
CA VAL A 83 7.59 12.48 2.23
C VAL A 83 6.32 11.99 2.92
N ILE A 84 6.42 11.08 3.88
CA ILE A 84 5.27 10.41 4.49
C ILE A 84 5.12 10.75 5.96
N VAL A 85 6.17 10.61 6.76
CA VAL A 85 6.04 10.70 8.21
C VAL A 85 5.69 12.10 8.69
N LYS A 86 6.29 13.13 8.10
CA LYS A 86 6.06 14.54 8.45
C LYS A 86 4.72 15.09 7.96
N ASN A 87 4.06 14.46 7.01
CA ASN A 87 2.72 14.89 6.62
C ASN A 87 1.69 14.43 7.66
N GLU A 88 0.56 15.10 7.75
CA GLU A 88 -0.52 14.79 8.71
C GLU A 88 -1.43 13.66 8.24
N LEU A 89 -1.18 13.11 7.04
CA LEU A 89 -2.02 12.09 6.45
C LEU A 89 -1.79 10.74 7.14
N GLU A 90 -2.87 10.07 7.46
CA GLU A 90 -2.88 8.68 7.94
C GLU A 90 -3.54 7.78 6.90
N TYR A 91 -3.11 6.52 6.87
CA TYR A 91 -3.55 5.54 5.89
C TYR A 91 -4.36 4.43 6.54
N ASP A 92 -5.40 3.99 5.85
CA ASP A 92 -6.21 2.83 6.27
C ASP A 92 -5.56 1.51 5.84
N ILE A 93 -4.83 1.54 4.72
CA ILE A 93 -4.10 0.39 4.16
C ILE A 93 -2.74 0.89 3.69
N ILE A 94 -1.69 0.16 4.01
CA ILE A 94 -0.33 0.38 3.50
C ILE A 94 0.13 -0.91 2.84
N ILE A 95 0.56 -0.81 1.57
CA ILE A 95 1.12 -1.90 0.76
C ILE A 95 2.55 -1.53 0.46
N GLU A 96 3.50 -2.35 0.87
CA GLU A 96 4.92 -2.19 0.60
C GLU A 96 5.35 -3.27 -0.40
N ASP A 97 5.64 -2.87 -1.62
CA ASP A 97 6.10 -3.73 -2.72
C ASP A 97 7.25 -3.06 -3.50
N ALA A 98 8.08 -2.26 -2.78
CA ALA A 98 9.15 -1.49 -3.39
C ALA A 98 10.46 -2.28 -3.43
N GLY A 99 11.33 -2.07 -2.46
CA GLY A 99 12.63 -2.73 -2.38
C GLY A 99 12.52 -4.15 -1.85
N HIS A 100 13.07 -5.13 -2.58
CA HIS A 100 13.09 -6.52 -2.11
C HIS A 100 14.26 -6.82 -1.15
N TYR A 101 14.98 -5.80 -0.69
CA TYR A 101 15.99 -5.95 0.35
C TYR A 101 15.34 -5.95 1.73
N LEU A 102 15.60 -6.99 2.52
CA LEU A 102 15.04 -7.13 3.88
C LEU A 102 15.27 -5.88 4.75
N LYS A 103 16.43 -5.25 4.62
CA LYS A 103 16.75 -4.01 5.35
C LYS A 103 15.75 -2.90 5.03
N ASP A 104 15.45 -2.68 3.75
CA ASP A 104 14.57 -1.61 3.31
C ASP A 104 13.12 -1.87 3.73
N GLN A 105 12.67 -3.13 3.65
CA GLN A 105 11.35 -3.55 4.13
C GLN A 105 11.19 -3.35 5.64
N ILE A 106 12.23 -3.65 6.43
CA ILE A 106 12.22 -3.42 7.89
C ILE A 106 12.13 -1.91 8.19
N ILE A 107 12.93 -1.08 7.52
CA ILE A 107 12.90 0.38 7.68
C ILE A 107 11.50 0.91 7.36
N SER A 108 10.97 0.56 6.20
CA SER A 108 9.63 0.97 5.76
C SER A 108 8.57 0.56 6.78
N LEU A 109 8.57 -0.69 7.23
CA LEU A 109 7.60 -1.19 8.20
C LEU A 109 7.61 -0.36 9.49
N PHE A 110 8.78 -0.16 10.11
CA PHE A 110 8.88 0.58 11.37
C PHE A 110 8.49 2.04 11.22
N MET A 111 8.88 2.68 10.13
CA MET A 111 8.60 4.10 9.91
C MET A 111 7.13 4.35 9.57
N LEU A 112 6.51 3.46 8.80
CA LEU A 112 5.15 3.63 8.29
C LEU A 112 4.07 3.08 9.24
N PHE A 113 4.42 2.17 10.15
CA PHE A 113 3.44 1.58 11.06
C PHE A 113 2.68 2.64 11.86
N LYS A 114 3.37 3.69 12.31
CA LYS A 114 2.76 4.83 13.02
C LYS A 114 1.84 5.71 12.17
N LYS A 115 1.86 5.53 10.84
CA LYS A 115 0.99 6.23 9.88
C LYS A 115 -0.24 5.41 9.51
N LEU A 116 -0.31 4.17 9.99
CA LEU A 116 -1.51 3.36 9.85
C LEU A 116 -2.55 3.83 10.89
N LYS A 117 -3.77 4.13 10.41
CA LYS A 117 -4.86 4.53 11.30
C LYS A 117 -5.12 3.46 12.35
N SER A 118 -5.14 3.88 13.62
CA SER A 118 -5.57 3.01 14.70
C SER A 118 -7.10 2.88 14.67
N LYS A 119 -7.60 1.72 14.28
CA LYS A 119 -9.03 1.40 14.37
C LYS A 119 -9.45 0.87 15.76
N LEU A 120 -8.49 0.81 16.69
CA LEU A 120 -8.74 0.33 18.05
C LEU A 120 -9.72 1.24 18.83
N ASP A 121 -9.82 2.51 18.46
CA ASP A 121 -10.70 3.47 19.14
C ASP A 121 -12.16 3.43 18.66
N SER A 122 -12.43 2.77 17.52
CA SER A 122 -13.79 2.72 16.93
C SER A 122 -14.61 1.50 17.34
N GLY A 123 -14.03 0.52 18.03
CA GLY A 123 -14.72 -0.70 18.47
C GLY A 123 -15.14 -1.65 17.34
N GLU A 124 -14.72 -1.39 16.10
CA GLU A 124 -15.17 -2.12 14.89
C GLU A 124 -14.40 -3.39 14.55
N TYR A 125 -13.24 -3.65 15.20
CA TYR A 125 -12.44 -4.86 14.94
C TYR A 125 -11.98 -5.53 16.22
N LYS A 126 -12.19 -6.85 16.30
CA LYS A 126 -11.62 -7.69 17.37
C LYS A 126 -10.14 -7.91 17.11
N SER A 127 -9.34 -8.00 18.18
CA SER A 127 -7.87 -8.15 18.16
C SER A 127 -7.33 -9.35 17.36
N ASP A 128 -8.17 -10.29 17.04
CA ASP A 128 -7.86 -11.54 16.33
C ASP A 128 -7.87 -11.38 14.79
N GLU A 129 -8.32 -10.23 14.27
CA GLU A 129 -8.34 -9.92 12.83
C GLU A 129 -7.14 -9.09 12.35
N LEU A 130 -6.21 -8.74 13.24
CA LEU A 130 -5.04 -7.93 12.93
C LEU A 130 -3.86 -8.76 12.43
N ALA A 131 -3.60 -8.59 11.14
CA ALA A 131 -2.32 -8.72 10.47
C ALA A 131 -1.56 -10.04 10.59
N SER A 132 -1.76 -10.92 9.65
CA SER A 132 -0.67 -11.80 9.20
C SER A 132 0.19 -11.04 8.19
N VAL A 133 1.38 -10.61 8.60
CA VAL A 133 2.44 -10.22 7.67
C VAL A 133 3.06 -11.51 7.16
N GLU A 134 2.70 -11.96 5.98
CA GLU A 134 3.44 -13.04 5.30
C GLU A 134 4.69 -12.44 4.68
N ILE A 135 5.82 -12.72 5.30
CA ILE A 135 7.14 -12.49 4.70
C ILE A 135 7.40 -13.67 3.77
N ASP A 136 7.38 -13.41 2.47
CA ASP A 136 7.69 -14.41 1.45
C ASP A 136 9.19 -14.78 1.58
N LYS A 137 9.45 -15.98 2.11
CA LYS A 137 10.80 -16.55 2.17
C LYS A 137 11.10 -17.17 0.81
N LYS A 138 11.82 -16.46 -0.03
CA LYS A 138 12.60 -17.02 -1.14
C LYS A 138 14.07 -16.99 -0.82
#